data_c9584c38a63f83dd6fe6aa4cf8e25793
#
_entry.id   c9584c38a63f83dd6fe6aa4cf8e25793
#
_cell.length_a   1.000
_cell.length_b   1.000
_cell.length_c   1.000
_cell.angle_alpha   90.00
_cell.angle_beta   90.00
_cell.angle_gamma   90.00
#
_symmetry.space_group_name_H-M   'P 1'
#
loop_
_entity.id
_entity.type
_entity.pdbx_description
1 polymer ?
#
loop_
_entity_poly.entity_id
_entity_poly.type
_entity_poly.pdbx_seq_one_letter_code
_entity_poly.pdbx_strand_id
1 'polypeptide(L)'
;NRLRIPFEKNLQRTLKNYFNDIAEKTVIAYETGSDVAFLNNLDNSFSRLSNIFRIQYNVIAREFKNIALNRTQNVKDFDTEFEIALAQYINGNVATLVTEINDTTREAIQNDILFSVNNNLTLPETSNKLRNTLVGMGLWRASLIARTEVHRTASWANEQTAVQMNIAGT
;
A
#
# COMPACT_ATOMS: atom_id res chain seq x y z
N ASN A 1 2.20 2.31 -21.22
CA ASN A 1 3.18 2.19 -20.13
C ASN A 1 3.69 3.51 -19.57
N ARG A 2 3.91 4.55 -20.41
CA ARG A 2 4.44 5.85 -19.94
C ARG A 2 3.52 6.57 -18.93
N LEU A 3 2.21 6.40 -19.03
CA LEU A 3 1.23 7.04 -18.15
C LEU A 3 1.24 6.51 -16.70
N ARG A 4 1.70 5.28 -16.46
CA ARG A 4 1.75 4.67 -15.13
C ARG A 4 2.97 5.10 -14.32
N ILE A 5 4.06 5.45 -14.98
CA ILE A 5 5.36 5.73 -14.34
C ILE A 5 5.28 6.81 -13.26
N PRO A 6 4.60 7.95 -13.44
CA PRO A 6 4.47 8.95 -12.38
C PRO A 6 3.78 8.42 -11.13
N PHE A 7 2.72 7.62 -11.29
CA PHE A 7 1.98 7.02 -10.18
C PHE A 7 2.81 5.97 -9.44
N GLU A 8 3.53 5.11 -10.18
CA GLU A 8 4.45 4.12 -9.61
C GLU A 8 5.53 4.80 -8.77
N LYS A 9 6.18 5.84 -9.28
CA LYS A 9 7.21 6.61 -8.56
C LYS A 9 6.64 7.30 -7.31
N ASN A 10 5.46 7.89 -7.41
CA ASN A 10 4.81 8.56 -6.28
C ASN A 10 4.45 7.56 -5.18
N LEU A 11 3.78 6.46 -5.53
CA LEU A 11 3.40 5.42 -4.57
C LEU A 11 4.64 4.75 -3.97
N GLN A 12 5.66 4.43 -4.76
CA GLN A 12 6.92 3.88 -4.28
C GLN A 12 7.57 4.80 -3.23
N ARG A 13 7.66 6.10 -3.49
CA ARG A 13 8.22 7.08 -2.55
C ARG A 13 7.40 7.13 -1.26
N THR A 14 6.08 7.15 -1.36
CA THR A 14 5.18 7.19 -0.21
C THR A 14 5.31 5.94 0.66
N LEU A 15 5.36 4.76 0.03
CA LEU A 15 5.54 3.49 0.72
C LEU A 15 6.93 3.36 1.36
N LYS A 16 7.97 3.84 0.68
CA LYS A 16 9.33 3.88 1.26
C LYS A 16 9.37 4.70 2.54
N ASN A 17 8.76 5.89 2.53
CA ASN A 17 8.69 6.73 3.73
C ASN A 17 7.86 6.06 4.83
N TYR A 18 6.77 5.39 4.48
CA TYR A 18 5.95 4.62 5.41
C TYR A 18 6.76 3.50 6.09
N PHE A 19 7.48 2.67 5.33
CA PHE A 19 8.28 1.57 5.88
C PHE A 19 9.46 2.06 6.73
N ASN A 20 10.11 3.16 6.36
CA ASN A 20 11.15 3.77 7.17
C ASN A 20 10.61 4.27 8.52
N ASP A 21 9.45 4.90 8.53
CA ASP A 21 8.79 5.37 9.76
C ASP A 21 8.39 4.19 10.67
N ILE A 22 7.92 3.09 10.10
CA ILE A 22 7.65 1.86 10.88
C ILE A 22 8.94 1.31 11.49
N ALA A 23 10.03 1.24 10.72
CA ALA A 23 11.30 0.74 11.21
C ALA A 23 11.78 1.54 12.43
N GLU A 24 11.77 2.87 12.35
CA GLU A 24 12.17 3.73 13.46
C GLU A 24 11.27 3.58 14.68
N LYS A 25 9.95 3.58 14.51
CA LYS A 25 8.99 3.41 15.60
C LYS A 25 9.09 2.05 16.27
N THR A 26 9.33 1.00 15.49
CA THR A 26 9.51 -0.37 16.01
C THR A 26 10.78 -0.45 16.85
N VAL A 27 11.88 0.13 16.39
CA VAL A 27 13.15 0.16 17.14
C VAL A 27 12.99 0.93 18.44
N ILE A 28 12.41 2.12 18.42
CA ILE A 28 12.17 2.93 19.63
C ILE A 28 11.30 2.16 20.63
N ALA A 29 10.22 1.53 20.19
CA ALA A 29 9.33 0.74 21.04
C ALA A 29 10.07 -0.47 21.66
N TYR A 30 10.91 -1.14 20.88
CA TYR A 30 11.73 -2.24 21.37
C TYR A 30 12.76 -1.77 22.41
N GLU A 31 13.48 -0.68 22.16
CA GLU A 31 14.49 -0.11 23.07
C GLU A 31 13.89 0.41 24.37
N THR A 32 12.66 0.92 24.32
CA THR A 32 11.95 1.40 25.52
C THR A 32 11.26 0.29 26.31
N GLY A 33 11.22 -0.94 25.76
CA GLY A 33 10.58 -2.08 26.42
C GLY A 33 9.06 -1.94 26.58
N SER A 34 8.41 -1.14 25.74
CA SER A 34 6.98 -0.86 25.82
C SER A 34 6.17 -1.69 24.84
N ASP A 35 5.61 -2.81 25.27
CA ASP A 35 4.71 -3.65 24.46
C ASP A 35 3.48 -2.88 23.99
N VAL A 36 2.95 -1.99 24.84
CA VAL A 36 1.79 -1.14 24.49
C VAL A 36 2.16 -0.14 23.39
N ALA A 37 3.31 0.52 23.48
CA ALA A 37 3.77 1.41 22.43
C ALA A 37 4.02 0.67 21.11
N PHE A 38 4.55 -0.54 21.18
CA PHE A 38 4.77 -1.40 20.02
C PHE A 38 3.47 -1.74 19.30
N LEU A 39 2.46 -2.24 20.02
CA LEU A 39 1.16 -2.60 19.45
C LEU A 39 0.43 -1.38 18.89
N ASN A 40 0.38 -0.27 19.65
CA ASN A 40 -0.27 0.97 19.19
C ASN A 40 0.40 1.55 17.95
N ASN A 41 1.72 1.47 17.84
CA ASN A 41 2.45 1.93 16.67
C ASN A 41 2.12 1.09 15.43
N LEU A 42 1.98 -0.22 15.57
CA LEU A 42 1.56 -1.09 14.48
C LEU A 42 0.13 -0.77 14.03
N ASP A 43 -0.83 -0.69 14.94
CA ASP A 43 -2.23 -0.42 14.61
C ASP A 43 -2.44 0.95 13.95
N ASN A 44 -1.78 1.99 14.46
CA ASN A 44 -1.79 3.31 13.83
C ASN A 44 -1.13 3.30 12.44
N SER A 45 -0.07 2.51 12.27
CA SER A 45 0.60 2.36 10.98
C SER A 45 -0.30 1.69 9.96
N PHE A 46 -1.14 0.74 10.37
CA PHE A 46 -2.08 0.04 9.49
C PHE A 46 -3.19 0.96 8.98
N SER A 47 -3.75 1.79 9.84
CA SER A 47 -4.72 2.81 9.44
C SER A 47 -4.12 3.79 8.43
N ARG A 48 -2.86 4.20 8.65
CA ARG A 48 -2.14 5.07 7.74
C ARG A 48 -1.88 4.40 6.38
N LEU A 49 -1.50 3.12 6.37
CA LEU A 49 -1.30 2.36 5.14
C LEU A 49 -2.59 2.23 4.33
N SER A 50 -3.71 1.94 5.00
CA SER A 50 -5.04 1.92 4.37
C SER A 50 -5.36 3.25 3.70
N ASN A 51 -5.10 4.37 4.37
CA ASN A 51 -5.33 5.70 3.80
C ASN A 51 -4.44 5.98 2.59
N ILE A 52 -3.17 5.57 2.62
CA ILE A 52 -2.26 5.70 1.47
C ILE A 52 -2.86 4.99 0.25
N PHE A 53 -3.27 3.73 0.38
CA PHE A 53 -3.84 2.99 -0.74
C PHE A 53 -5.19 3.54 -1.20
N ARG A 54 -6.08 3.93 -0.27
CA ARG A 54 -7.37 4.55 -0.63
C ARG A 54 -7.18 5.80 -1.48
N ILE A 55 -6.28 6.68 -1.09
CA ILE A 55 -5.98 7.91 -1.84
C ILE A 55 -5.38 7.55 -3.20
N GLN A 56 -4.40 6.67 -3.25
CA GLN A 56 -3.72 6.32 -4.50
C GLN A 56 -4.66 5.61 -5.49
N TYR A 57 -5.48 4.68 -5.02
CA TYR A 57 -6.46 3.99 -5.89
C TYR A 57 -7.49 4.96 -6.47
N ASN A 58 -7.99 5.91 -5.65
CA ASN A 58 -8.90 6.94 -6.15
C ASN A 58 -8.26 7.80 -7.25
N VAL A 59 -7.05 8.28 -7.02
CA VAL A 59 -6.34 9.13 -7.99
C VAL A 59 -6.05 8.38 -9.28
N ILE A 60 -5.51 7.16 -9.19
CA ILE A 60 -5.16 6.34 -10.36
C ILE A 60 -6.40 5.97 -11.16
N ALA A 61 -7.44 5.45 -10.48
CA ALA A 61 -8.65 4.98 -11.16
C ALA A 61 -9.35 6.11 -11.91
N ARG A 62 -9.49 7.29 -11.31
CA ARG A 62 -10.12 8.44 -11.94
C ARG A 62 -9.30 8.98 -13.10
N GLU A 63 -7.99 9.01 -12.99
CA GLU A 63 -7.13 9.45 -14.11
C GLU A 63 -7.25 8.50 -15.30
N PHE A 64 -7.19 7.18 -15.07
CA PHE A 64 -7.33 6.21 -16.15
C PHE A 64 -8.75 6.16 -16.73
N LYS A 65 -9.80 6.37 -15.91
CA LYS A 65 -11.16 6.62 -16.41
C LYS A 65 -11.19 7.83 -17.36
N ASN A 66 -10.65 8.95 -16.93
CA ASN A 66 -10.67 10.18 -17.73
C ASN A 66 -9.91 10.02 -19.08
N ILE A 67 -8.77 9.32 -19.04
CA ILE A 67 -8.02 9.01 -20.26
C ILE A 67 -8.83 8.11 -21.21
N ALA A 68 -9.55 7.13 -20.66
CA ALA A 68 -10.41 6.26 -21.46
C ALA A 68 -11.60 7.03 -22.07
N LEU A 69 -12.26 7.88 -21.29
CA LEU A 69 -13.40 8.69 -21.73
C LEU A 69 -13.01 9.76 -22.76
N ASN A 70 -11.85 10.38 -22.63
CA ASN A 70 -11.36 11.37 -23.60
C ASN A 70 -11.10 10.77 -24.99
N ARG A 71 -11.02 9.45 -25.10
CA ARG A 71 -10.91 8.73 -26.37
C ARG A 71 -12.26 8.40 -27.02
N THR A 72 -13.36 8.57 -26.27
CA THR A 72 -14.72 8.26 -26.69
C THR A 72 -15.64 9.38 -26.25
N GLN A 73 -16.31 10.04 -27.19
CA GLN A 73 -17.17 11.20 -26.92
C GLN A 73 -18.46 10.79 -26.18
N ASN A 74 -18.74 11.48 -25.04
CA ASN A 74 -20.04 11.63 -24.32
C ASN A 74 -20.68 10.41 -23.67
N VAL A 75 -20.64 10.36 -22.31
CA VAL A 75 -21.63 9.61 -21.50
C VAL A 75 -21.95 10.38 -20.22
N LYS A 76 -23.18 10.86 -20.05
CA LYS A 76 -23.61 11.72 -18.92
C LYS A 76 -23.90 10.98 -17.59
N ASP A 77 -24.29 9.70 -17.60
CA ASP A 77 -24.67 8.94 -16.39
C ASP A 77 -23.58 7.99 -15.88
N PHE A 78 -22.40 8.07 -16.47
CA PHE A 78 -21.27 7.19 -16.22
C PHE A 78 -20.63 7.38 -14.82
N ASP A 79 -20.70 8.58 -14.26
CA ASP A 79 -19.91 8.93 -13.06
C ASP A 79 -20.42 8.21 -11.81
N THR A 80 -21.73 8.09 -11.60
CA THR A 80 -22.29 7.49 -10.38
C THR A 80 -21.98 5.99 -10.27
N GLU A 81 -22.17 5.23 -11.33
CA GLU A 81 -21.93 3.78 -11.35
C GLU A 81 -20.44 3.48 -11.21
N PHE A 82 -19.57 4.26 -11.85
CA PHE A 82 -18.14 4.14 -11.71
C PHE A 82 -17.69 4.41 -10.26
N GLU A 83 -18.20 5.45 -9.60
CA GLU A 83 -17.86 5.77 -8.22
C GLU A 83 -18.31 4.68 -7.23
N ILE A 84 -19.49 4.08 -7.44
CA ILE A 84 -19.96 2.93 -6.64
C ILE A 84 -19.02 1.73 -6.83
N ALA A 85 -18.69 1.38 -8.06
CA ALA A 85 -17.79 0.27 -8.36
C ALA A 85 -16.38 0.54 -7.82
N LEU A 86 -15.89 1.77 -7.91
CA LEU A 86 -14.59 2.18 -7.36
C LEU A 86 -14.56 2.05 -5.83
N ALA A 87 -15.61 2.46 -5.13
CA ALA A 87 -15.68 2.31 -3.69
C ALA A 87 -15.63 0.83 -3.27
N GLN A 88 -16.34 -0.05 -3.97
CA GLN A 88 -16.30 -1.51 -3.74
C GLN A 88 -14.91 -2.10 -4.01
N TYR A 89 -14.30 -1.73 -5.14
CA TYR A 89 -12.95 -2.15 -5.50
C TYR A 89 -11.92 -1.75 -4.44
N ILE A 90 -11.96 -0.50 -4.00
CA ILE A 90 -11.06 0.03 -2.96
C ILE A 90 -11.24 -0.73 -1.65
N ASN A 91 -12.48 -0.90 -1.20
CA ASN A 91 -12.76 -1.56 0.09
C ASN A 91 -12.26 -3.01 0.11
N GLY A 92 -12.49 -3.78 -0.95
CA GLY A 92 -12.03 -5.16 -1.04
C GLY A 92 -10.51 -5.29 -1.13
N ASN A 93 -9.89 -4.54 -2.04
CA ASN A 93 -8.45 -4.69 -2.31
C ASN A 93 -7.57 -4.09 -1.22
N VAL A 94 -7.95 -2.93 -0.66
CA VAL A 94 -7.15 -2.28 0.40
C VAL A 94 -7.12 -3.13 1.66
N ALA A 95 -8.24 -3.70 2.07
CA ALA A 95 -8.30 -4.53 3.27
C ALA A 95 -7.36 -5.75 3.14
N THR A 96 -7.42 -6.47 2.03
CA THR A 96 -6.58 -7.65 1.78
C THR A 96 -5.09 -7.26 1.75
N LEU A 97 -4.74 -6.26 0.96
CA LEU A 97 -3.33 -5.84 0.79
C LEU A 97 -2.71 -5.36 2.10
N VAL A 98 -3.45 -4.58 2.88
CA VAL A 98 -2.98 -4.07 4.18
C VAL A 98 -2.77 -5.23 5.15
N THR A 99 -3.67 -6.20 5.21
CA THR A 99 -3.52 -7.40 6.04
C THR A 99 -2.26 -8.18 5.66
N GLU A 100 -2.05 -8.46 4.38
CA GLU A 100 -0.86 -9.19 3.89
C GLU A 100 0.46 -8.46 4.22
N ILE A 101 0.50 -7.14 4.05
CA ILE A 101 1.68 -6.33 4.40
C ILE A 101 1.95 -6.36 5.89
N ASN A 102 0.90 -6.31 6.71
CA ASN A 102 1.00 -6.33 8.16
C ASN A 102 1.51 -7.67 8.68
N ASP A 103 0.91 -8.75 8.23
CA ASP A 103 1.26 -10.10 8.68
C ASP A 103 2.73 -10.40 8.37
N THR A 104 3.17 -10.10 7.17
CA THR A 104 4.57 -10.30 6.78
C THR A 104 5.53 -9.34 7.50
N THR A 105 5.09 -8.16 7.91
CA THR A 105 5.92 -7.22 8.71
C THR A 105 6.03 -7.72 10.15
N ARG A 106 4.94 -8.19 10.75
CA ARG A 106 4.93 -8.79 12.10
C ARG A 106 5.82 -10.03 12.16
N GLU A 107 5.69 -10.91 11.17
CA GLU A 107 6.52 -12.12 11.05
C GLU A 107 8.02 -11.79 10.99
N ALA A 108 8.41 -10.80 10.20
CA ALA A 108 9.80 -10.37 10.11
C ALA A 108 10.34 -9.85 11.46
N ILE A 109 9.55 -9.06 12.19
CA ILE A 109 9.90 -8.56 13.51
C ILE A 109 10.06 -9.71 14.51
N GLN A 110 9.10 -10.64 14.54
CA GLN A 110 9.14 -11.80 15.43
C GLN A 110 10.38 -12.67 15.16
N ASN A 111 10.68 -12.94 13.89
CA ASN A 111 11.84 -13.73 13.50
C ASN A 111 13.16 -13.07 13.92
N ASP A 112 13.27 -11.75 13.78
CA ASP A 112 14.46 -11.01 14.20
C ASP A 112 14.65 -11.00 15.72
N ILE A 113 13.57 -10.86 16.50
CA ILE A 113 13.62 -10.94 17.96
C ILE A 113 14.00 -12.35 18.40
N LEU A 114 13.38 -13.40 17.85
CA LEU A 114 13.70 -14.79 18.17
C LEU A 114 15.17 -15.11 17.82
N PHE A 115 15.64 -14.69 16.65
CA PHE A 115 17.04 -14.84 16.27
C PHE A 115 17.97 -14.17 17.29
N SER A 116 17.63 -12.93 17.69
CA SER A 116 18.45 -12.18 18.64
C SER A 116 18.53 -12.84 20.00
N VAL A 117 17.40 -13.34 20.53
CA VAL A 117 17.35 -14.11 21.79
C VAL A 117 18.19 -15.38 21.70
N ASN A 118 18.01 -16.17 20.63
CA ASN A 118 18.73 -17.43 20.45
C ASN A 118 20.25 -17.26 20.27
N ASN A 119 20.68 -16.10 19.80
CA ASN A 119 22.10 -15.78 19.59
C ASN A 119 22.68 -14.85 20.68
N ASN A 120 21.94 -14.58 21.75
CA ASN A 120 22.34 -13.71 22.86
C ASN A 120 22.81 -12.31 22.39
N LEU A 121 22.12 -11.73 21.39
CA LEU A 121 22.43 -10.39 20.92
C LEU A 121 22.08 -9.35 21.98
N THR A 122 22.92 -8.33 22.08
CA THR A 122 22.66 -7.16 22.93
C THR A 122 21.49 -6.33 22.40
N LEU A 123 20.94 -5.45 23.23
CA LEU A 123 19.87 -4.53 22.82
C LEU A 123 20.26 -3.70 21.57
N PRO A 124 21.44 -3.07 21.49
CA PRO A 124 21.85 -2.34 20.30
C PRO A 124 21.98 -3.21 19.04
N GLU A 125 22.49 -4.43 19.18
CA GLU A 125 22.59 -5.37 18.05
C GLU A 125 21.23 -5.80 17.52
N THR A 126 20.28 -6.09 18.42
CA THR A 126 18.91 -6.42 18.06
C THR A 126 18.21 -5.23 17.40
N SER A 127 18.36 -4.02 17.94
CA SER A 127 17.83 -2.78 17.36
C SER A 127 18.35 -2.53 15.94
N ASN A 128 19.64 -2.72 15.72
CA ASN A 128 20.24 -2.59 14.40
C ASN A 128 19.74 -3.66 13.42
N LYS A 129 19.59 -4.90 13.91
CA LYS A 129 19.04 -5.99 13.08
C LYS A 129 17.61 -5.68 12.65
N LEU A 130 16.72 -5.32 13.58
CA LEU A 130 15.34 -4.92 13.28
C LEU A 130 15.28 -3.76 12.27
N ARG A 131 16.07 -2.72 12.47
CA ARG A 131 16.14 -1.58 11.55
C ARG A 131 16.56 -2.02 10.15
N ASN A 132 17.62 -2.79 10.02
CA ASN A 132 18.15 -3.23 8.73
C ASN A 132 17.16 -4.14 7.99
N THR A 133 16.51 -5.07 8.69
CA THR A 133 15.49 -5.95 8.10
C THR A 133 14.31 -5.13 7.59
N LEU A 134 13.74 -4.25 8.42
CA LEU A 134 12.53 -3.49 8.06
C LEU A 134 12.80 -2.46 6.95
N VAL A 135 13.94 -1.77 6.99
CA VAL A 135 14.32 -0.83 5.91
C VAL A 135 14.61 -1.58 4.62
N GLY A 136 15.36 -2.68 4.67
CA GLY A 136 15.66 -3.51 3.49
C GLY A 136 14.39 -4.07 2.84
N MET A 137 13.51 -4.65 3.65
CA MET A 137 12.20 -5.11 3.19
C MET A 137 11.37 -3.99 2.58
N GLY A 138 11.37 -2.82 3.22
CA GLY A 138 10.59 -1.67 2.79
C GLY A 138 11.02 -1.15 1.42
N LEU A 139 12.31 -1.10 1.14
CA LEU A 139 12.85 -0.64 -0.14
C LEU A 139 12.39 -1.54 -1.30
N TRP A 140 12.54 -2.84 -1.14
CA TRP A 140 12.15 -3.81 -2.17
C TRP A 140 10.63 -3.87 -2.35
N ARG A 141 9.89 -3.96 -1.23
CA ARG A 141 8.41 -4.03 -1.25
C ARG A 141 7.78 -2.79 -1.82
N ALA A 142 8.26 -1.61 -1.46
CA ALA A 142 7.71 -0.35 -1.98
C ALA A 142 7.73 -0.32 -3.52
N SER A 143 8.81 -0.80 -4.14
CA SER A 143 8.91 -0.87 -5.61
C SER A 143 7.94 -1.91 -6.20
N LEU A 144 7.91 -3.11 -5.63
CA LEU A 144 7.05 -4.20 -6.11
C LEU A 144 5.58 -3.86 -5.96
N ILE A 145 5.16 -3.41 -4.78
CA ILE A 145 3.78 -3.05 -4.47
C ILE A 145 3.33 -1.88 -5.37
N ALA A 146 4.14 -0.83 -5.48
CA ALA A 146 3.79 0.32 -6.31
C ALA A 146 3.54 -0.08 -7.76
N ARG A 147 4.41 -0.89 -8.35
CA ARG A 147 4.24 -1.38 -9.73
C ARG A 147 2.99 -2.23 -9.88
N THR A 148 2.79 -3.19 -8.98
CA THR A 148 1.65 -4.13 -9.03
C THR A 148 0.34 -3.39 -8.85
N GLU A 149 0.23 -2.53 -7.86
CA GLU A 149 -1.04 -1.89 -7.50
C GLU A 149 -1.42 -0.78 -8.48
N VAL A 150 -0.46 -0.01 -8.99
CA VAL A 150 -0.74 0.95 -10.07
C VAL A 150 -1.20 0.22 -11.33
N HIS A 151 -0.57 -0.90 -11.69
CA HIS A 151 -0.99 -1.69 -12.84
C HIS A 151 -2.39 -2.26 -12.66
N ARG A 152 -2.65 -2.89 -11.52
CA ARG A 152 -3.95 -3.49 -11.16
C ARG A 152 -5.07 -2.46 -11.22
N THR A 153 -4.89 -1.32 -10.55
CA THR A 153 -5.89 -0.25 -10.48
C THR A 153 -6.15 0.38 -11.85
N ALA A 154 -5.10 0.66 -12.62
CA ALA A 154 -5.22 1.20 -13.97
C ALA A 154 -5.94 0.23 -14.93
N SER A 155 -5.65 -1.08 -14.85
CA SER A 155 -6.32 -2.11 -15.65
C SER A 155 -7.78 -2.22 -15.26
N TRP A 156 -8.08 -2.31 -13.96
CA TRP A 156 -9.45 -2.32 -13.47
C TRP A 156 -10.26 -1.10 -13.94
N ALA A 157 -9.69 0.12 -13.83
CA ALA A 157 -10.36 1.34 -14.26
C ALA A 157 -10.69 1.34 -15.76
N ASN A 158 -9.77 0.86 -16.60
CA ASN A 158 -10.00 0.72 -18.04
C ASN A 158 -11.09 -0.29 -18.35
N GLU A 159 -11.07 -1.47 -17.70
CA GLU A 159 -12.09 -2.52 -17.87
C GLU A 159 -13.46 -2.02 -17.42
N GLN A 160 -13.55 -1.41 -16.24
CA GLN A 160 -14.79 -0.87 -15.70
C GLN A 160 -15.36 0.23 -16.61
N THR A 161 -14.51 1.11 -17.14
CA THR A 161 -14.91 2.14 -18.10
C THR A 161 -15.45 1.52 -19.37
N ALA A 162 -14.81 0.49 -19.93
CA ALA A 162 -15.26 -0.19 -21.13
C ALA A 162 -16.60 -0.90 -20.93
N VAL A 163 -16.81 -1.57 -19.81
CA VAL A 163 -18.08 -2.25 -19.47
C VAL A 163 -19.23 -1.23 -19.42
N GLN A 164 -19.04 -0.13 -18.74
CA GLN A 164 -20.09 0.89 -18.60
C GLN A 164 -20.38 1.63 -19.91
N MET A 165 -19.37 1.86 -20.76
CA MET A 165 -19.60 2.41 -22.10
C MET A 165 -20.40 1.48 -23.00
N ASN A 166 -20.19 0.17 -22.90
CA ASN A 166 -20.96 -0.81 -23.67
C ASN A 166 -22.43 -0.89 -23.22
N ILE A 167 -22.70 -0.73 -21.92
CA ILE A 167 -24.07 -0.69 -21.38
C ILE A 167 -24.81 0.58 -21.80
N ALA A 168 -24.11 1.73 -21.81
CA ALA A 168 -24.70 3.00 -22.19
C ALA A 168 -24.91 3.18 -23.71
N GLY A 169 -24.31 2.31 -24.54
CA GLY A 169 -24.45 2.30 -26.01
C GLY A 169 -25.52 1.36 -26.53
N THR A 170 -26.20 0.59 -25.64
CA THR A 170 -27.38 -0.25 -25.98
C THR A 170 -28.65 0.41 -25.53
#